data_d2b0c88b7a22d7757724fa27a44a16cf
#
_entry.id   d2b0c88b7a22d7757724fa27a44a16cf
#
_cell.length_a   1.000
_cell.length_b   1.000
_cell.length_c   1.000
_cell.angle_alpha   90.00
_cell.angle_beta   90.00
_cell.angle_gamma   90.00
#
_symmetry.space_group_name_H-M   'P 1'
#
loop_
_entity.id
_entity.type
_entity.pdbx_description
1 polymer ?
#
loop_
_entity_poly.entity_id
_entity_poly.type
_entity_poly.pdbx_seq_one_letter_code
_entity_poly.pdbx_strand_id
1 'polypeptide(L)'
;MFEALSRTEGGGGASVHILQIGDSHTAGDRITGKLRAALQARFGDGGRGVLPPGVPYDGYAPLQVEVTASDWTTTLAPLAGNAGYVRAGVGLTGVQAITVQPGSTLTLRLDTLLPAFVRIEVCGTGPGRLQVAADDEIWTVAFDDGGCRSVRPDRIHRQVELRALDDVLALHAVRLTSAPGGVELSNLGVVGATLRDLAARDQRVVARELAAWRPALIVLAFGTNEGFDDGLDARAYEALLRGQIVRLRRLAPAASLMILGAPDALRNGVVNGCSADGRRSPPPSLAVVRDVQRRVAADVGVAFWDWHGRMGGDCSADRLATRGEPFMLRDRVHFNSAGSDWIGGVLHADLMTAYEAWSARRGGAE
;
A
#
# COMPACT_ATOMS: atom_id res chain seq x y z
N MET A 1 -14.26 -8.95 -2.70
CA MET A 1 -13.08 -9.52 -2.03
C MET A 1 -13.38 -10.86 -1.36
N PHE A 2 -14.33 -10.97 -0.45
CA PHE A 2 -14.60 -12.22 0.30
C PHE A 2 -14.94 -13.42 -0.58
N GLU A 3 -15.68 -13.21 -1.66
CA GLU A 3 -15.93 -14.26 -2.64
C GLU A 3 -14.65 -14.78 -3.33
N ALA A 4 -13.68 -13.90 -3.57
CA ALA A 4 -12.37 -14.31 -4.10
C ALA A 4 -11.57 -15.12 -3.07
N LEU A 5 -11.56 -14.70 -1.79
CA LEU A 5 -10.93 -15.44 -0.69
C LEU A 5 -11.56 -16.84 -0.51
N SER A 6 -12.89 -16.94 -0.57
CA SER A 6 -13.58 -18.22 -0.44
C SER A 6 -13.20 -19.22 -1.55
N ARG A 7 -13.06 -18.74 -2.78
CA ARG A 7 -12.58 -19.59 -3.89
C ARG A 7 -11.15 -20.07 -3.67
N THR A 8 -10.30 -19.21 -3.13
CA THR A 8 -8.89 -19.54 -2.84
C THR A 8 -8.79 -20.54 -1.68
N GLU A 9 -9.59 -20.39 -0.63
CA GLU A 9 -9.66 -21.32 0.52
C GLU A 9 -10.11 -22.74 0.08
N GLY A 10 -10.94 -22.83 -0.95
CA GLY A 10 -11.34 -24.10 -1.60
C GLY A 10 -10.28 -24.69 -2.53
N GLY A 11 -9.06 -24.16 -2.57
CA GLY A 11 -7.97 -24.65 -3.42
C GLY A 11 -8.04 -24.28 -4.89
N GLY A 12 -8.93 -23.33 -5.24
CA GLY A 12 -9.14 -22.88 -6.63
C GLY A 12 -9.00 -21.35 -6.78
N GLY A 13 -9.07 -20.89 -8.02
CA GLY A 13 -9.17 -19.48 -8.35
C GLY A 13 -7.84 -18.77 -8.63
N ALA A 14 -7.94 -17.52 -9.02
CA ALA A 14 -6.80 -16.63 -9.22
C ALA A 14 -6.36 -16.04 -7.88
N SER A 15 -5.12 -15.55 -7.81
CA SER A 15 -4.60 -14.85 -6.64
C SER A 15 -5.50 -13.67 -6.25
N VAL A 16 -5.75 -13.52 -4.96
CA VAL A 16 -6.49 -12.40 -4.38
C VAL A 16 -5.52 -11.26 -4.11
N HIS A 17 -5.54 -10.25 -4.96
CA HIS A 17 -4.63 -9.12 -4.83
C HIS A 17 -5.28 -7.99 -4.02
N ILE A 18 -4.62 -7.59 -2.95
CA ILE A 18 -4.98 -6.47 -2.08
C ILE A 18 -3.97 -5.35 -2.26
N LEU A 19 -4.43 -4.13 -2.55
CA LEU A 19 -3.60 -2.94 -2.60
C LEU A 19 -3.90 -2.08 -1.38
N GLN A 20 -2.92 -1.81 -0.53
CA GLN A 20 -3.02 -0.79 0.51
C GLN A 20 -2.21 0.45 0.09
N ILE A 21 -2.91 1.56 -0.12
CA ILE A 21 -2.35 2.85 -0.52
C ILE A 21 -2.47 3.78 0.69
N GLY A 22 -1.37 4.41 1.10
CA GLY A 22 -1.40 5.22 2.31
C GLY A 22 -0.16 6.06 2.55
N ASP A 23 -0.06 6.51 3.79
CA ASP A 23 1.00 7.35 4.32
C ASP A 23 2.16 6.55 4.95
N SER A 24 2.86 7.14 5.93
CA SER A 24 3.99 6.52 6.64
C SER A 24 3.62 5.24 7.39
N HIS A 25 2.40 5.11 7.91
CA HIS A 25 1.94 3.88 8.56
C HIS A 25 1.88 2.70 7.59
N THR A 26 1.56 2.96 6.34
CA THR A 26 1.65 1.96 5.27
C THR A 26 3.09 1.78 4.82
N ALA A 27 3.85 2.86 4.57
CA ALA A 27 5.21 2.82 4.02
C ALA A 27 6.18 1.94 4.83
N GLY A 28 6.02 1.85 6.15
CA GLY A 28 6.84 1.04 7.02
C GLY A 28 6.74 -0.48 6.80
N ASP A 29 5.79 -0.95 5.99
CA ASP A 29 5.50 -2.36 5.63
C ASP A 29 5.35 -3.35 6.81
N ARG A 30 5.32 -2.89 8.06
CA ARG A 30 5.15 -3.80 9.21
C ARG A 30 3.71 -4.17 9.45
N ILE A 31 2.80 -3.20 9.44
CA ILE A 31 1.35 -3.44 9.58
C ILE A 31 0.86 -4.28 8.39
N THR A 32 1.22 -3.87 7.19
CA THR A 32 0.89 -4.59 5.95
C THR A 32 1.55 -5.94 5.85
N GLY A 33 2.79 -6.08 6.30
CA GLY A 33 3.52 -7.34 6.33
C GLY A 33 2.91 -8.35 7.31
N LYS A 34 2.47 -7.88 8.50
CA LYS A 34 1.74 -8.71 9.46
C LYS A 34 0.42 -9.22 8.89
N LEU A 35 -0.35 -8.31 8.28
CA LEU A 35 -1.61 -8.65 7.62
C LEU A 35 -1.39 -9.62 6.46
N ARG A 36 -0.37 -9.38 5.62
CA ARG A 36 0.01 -10.24 4.50
C ARG A 36 0.33 -11.65 4.97
N ALA A 37 1.24 -11.79 5.94
CA ALA A 37 1.64 -13.08 6.47
C ALA A 37 0.45 -13.86 7.06
N ALA A 38 -0.46 -13.21 7.78
CA ALA A 38 -1.62 -13.84 8.37
C ALA A 38 -2.66 -14.29 7.31
N LEU A 39 -2.89 -13.48 6.28
CA LEU A 39 -3.77 -13.86 5.18
C LEU A 39 -3.17 -14.99 4.33
N GLN A 40 -1.87 -14.94 4.06
CA GLN A 40 -1.16 -15.98 3.32
C GLN A 40 -1.14 -17.32 4.09
N ALA A 41 -1.00 -17.28 5.40
CA ALA A 41 -1.06 -18.50 6.23
C ALA A 41 -2.43 -19.20 6.13
N ARG A 42 -3.52 -18.48 5.96
CA ARG A 42 -4.87 -19.04 5.83
C ARG A 42 -5.25 -19.41 4.40
N PHE A 43 -4.97 -18.50 3.45
CA PHE A 43 -5.48 -18.59 2.07
C PHE A 43 -4.42 -18.98 1.04
N GLY A 44 -3.19 -19.26 1.47
CA GLY A 44 -2.06 -19.54 0.59
C GLY A 44 -1.29 -18.29 0.16
N ASP A 45 -0.02 -18.49 -0.18
CA ASP A 45 0.87 -17.41 -0.59
C ASP A 45 0.79 -17.17 -2.10
N GLY A 46 0.19 -16.06 -2.50
CA GLY A 46 0.11 -15.61 -3.90
C GLY A 46 1.31 -14.80 -4.36
N GLY A 47 2.22 -14.44 -3.46
CA GLY A 47 3.43 -13.65 -3.76
C GLY A 47 3.56 -12.38 -2.94
N ARG A 48 4.69 -11.69 -3.16
CA ARG A 48 5.01 -10.44 -2.46
C ARG A 48 4.10 -9.29 -2.91
N GLY A 49 3.58 -9.37 -4.12
CA GLY A 49 2.80 -8.30 -4.72
C GLY A 49 3.67 -7.19 -5.30
N VAL A 50 3.10 -6.00 -5.42
CA VAL A 50 3.74 -4.82 -6.02
C VAL A 50 4.70 -4.15 -5.05
N LEU A 51 5.83 -3.75 -5.58
CA LEU A 51 6.90 -2.98 -4.95
C LEU A 51 7.17 -1.71 -5.76
N PRO A 52 7.56 -0.61 -5.12
CA PRO A 52 8.15 0.51 -5.83
C PRO A 52 9.46 0.07 -6.50
N PRO A 53 9.84 0.65 -7.64
CA PRO A 53 11.11 0.35 -8.28
C PRO A 53 12.25 1.05 -7.55
N GLY A 54 13.32 0.31 -7.24
CA GLY A 54 14.50 0.85 -6.58
C GLY A 54 14.35 1.13 -5.09
N VAL A 55 15.22 1.99 -4.57
CA VAL A 55 15.28 2.39 -3.17
C VAL A 55 14.80 3.84 -3.06
N PRO A 56 13.54 4.09 -2.72
CA PRO A 56 12.94 5.41 -2.81
C PRO A 56 13.39 6.41 -1.74
N TYR A 57 13.92 5.94 -0.61
CA TYR A 57 14.41 6.77 0.49
C TYR A 57 15.38 5.98 1.38
N ASP A 58 16.23 6.69 2.11
CA ASP A 58 17.16 6.09 3.06
C ASP A 58 16.42 5.29 4.13
N GLY A 59 16.86 4.05 4.37
CA GLY A 59 16.20 3.15 5.31
C GLY A 59 14.97 2.42 4.75
N TYR A 60 14.73 2.49 3.44
CA TYR A 60 13.72 1.66 2.80
C TYR A 60 14.07 0.17 2.98
N ALA A 61 13.27 -0.53 3.77
CA ALA A 61 13.46 -1.94 4.10
C ALA A 61 12.11 -2.67 4.05
N PRO A 62 11.60 -2.96 2.86
CA PRO A 62 10.35 -3.70 2.72
C PRO A 62 10.52 -5.11 3.27
N LEU A 63 9.51 -5.62 3.98
CA LEU A 63 9.56 -6.97 4.50
C LEU A 63 9.50 -8.01 3.38
N GLN A 64 10.18 -9.13 3.58
CA GLN A 64 10.15 -10.30 2.70
C GLN A 64 10.94 -10.16 1.38
N VAL A 65 11.53 -8.99 1.11
CA VAL A 65 12.32 -8.76 -0.10
C VAL A 65 13.44 -7.78 0.19
N GLU A 66 14.62 -8.07 -0.33
CA GLU A 66 15.73 -7.13 -0.42
C GLU A 66 15.72 -6.46 -1.79
N VAL A 67 15.92 -5.15 -1.81
CA VAL A 67 15.96 -4.34 -3.03
C VAL A 67 17.28 -3.59 -3.09
N THR A 68 18.00 -3.74 -4.19
CA THR A 68 19.22 -2.97 -4.47
C THR A 68 19.16 -2.34 -5.85
N ALA A 69 19.77 -1.20 -6.03
CA ALA A 69 19.80 -0.48 -7.30
C ALA A 69 21.18 0.13 -7.55
N SER A 70 21.62 0.14 -8.80
CA SER A 70 22.83 0.84 -9.27
C SER A 70 22.47 1.65 -10.51
N ASP A 71 22.88 2.91 -10.51
CA ASP A 71 22.71 3.87 -11.61
C ASP A 71 21.26 4.18 -11.99
N TRP A 72 20.31 3.86 -11.12
CA TRP A 72 18.94 4.34 -11.18
C TRP A 72 18.76 5.52 -10.23
N THR A 73 18.22 6.61 -10.76
CA THR A 73 17.72 7.71 -9.94
C THR A 73 16.30 7.37 -9.50
N THR A 74 16.15 6.94 -8.26
CA THR A 74 14.83 6.66 -7.68
C THR A 74 14.29 7.90 -6.99
N THR A 75 13.12 8.33 -7.40
CA THR A 75 12.49 9.56 -6.90
C THR A 75 11.12 9.24 -6.34
N LEU A 76 10.90 9.62 -5.07
CA LEU A 76 9.56 9.79 -4.54
C LEU A 76 8.89 10.95 -5.27
N ALA A 77 7.64 10.76 -5.68
CA ALA A 77 6.86 11.89 -6.12
C ALA A 77 6.82 12.93 -4.99
N PRO A 78 7.26 14.18 -5.23
CA PRO A 78 7.14 15.22 -4.23
C PRO A 78 5.69 15.35 -3.77
N LEU A 79 5.44 15.62 -2.49
CA LEU A 79 4.10 15.75 -1.97
C LEU A 79 3.34 16.89 -2.68
N ALA A 80 2.06 16.69 -2.91
CA ALA A 80 1.23 17.66 -3.61
C ALA A 80 0.96 18.87 -2.73
N GLY A 81 1.65 19.98 -2.96
CA GLY A 81 1.44 21.24 -2.24
C GLY A 81 0.14 21.94 -2.60
N ASN A 82 -0.33 21.81 -3.86
CA ASN A 82 -1.50 22.50 -4.39
C ASN A 82 -2.51 21.54 -5.03
N ALA A 83 -3.79 21.85 -4.89
CA ALA A 83 -4.86 21.14 -5.58
C ALA A 83 -4.70 21.25 -7.11
N GLY A 84 -4.95 20.15 -7.82
CA GLY A 84 -4.89 20.11 -9.29
C GLY A 84 -3.52 19.82 -9.90
N TYR A 85 -2.46 19.72 -9.10
CA TYR A 85 -1.15 19.32 -9.62
C TYR A 85 -1.12 17.84 -9.97
N VAL A 86 -0.96 17.54 -11.26
CA VAL A 86 -0.80 16.17 -11.75
C VAL A 86 0.67 15.83 -11.91
N ARG A 87 1.09 14.72 -11.36
CA ARG A 87 2.47 14.22 -11.51
C ARG A 87 2.55 13.29 -12.71
N ALA A 88 3.00 13.83 -13.82
CA ALA A 88 3.19 13.06 -15.05
C ALA A 88 4.08 11.84 -14.82
N GLY A 89 3.63 10.70 -15.31
CA GLY A 89 4.38 9.46 -15.26
C GLY A 89 4.49 8.77 -13.89
N VAL A 90 3.81 9.24 -12.84
CA VAL A 90 3.85 8.60 -11.52
C VAL A 90 2.60 7.77 -11.26
N GLY A 91 2.78 6.48 -11.01
CA GLY A 91 1.72 5.51 -10.72
C GLY A 91 1.36 5.39 -9.23
N LEU A 92 0.67 4.30 -8.89
CA LEU A 92 0.14 4.07 -7.55
C LEU A 92 1.22 3.90 -6.47
N THR A 93 2.39 3.42 -6.82
CA THR A 93 3.51 3.32 -5.86
C THR A 93 3.99 4.67 -5.34
N GLY A 94 3.75 5.74 -6.10
CA GLY A 94 4.26 7.07 -5.78
C GLY A 94 5.75 7.24 -6.02
N VAL A 95 6.37 6.28 -6.68
CA VAL A 95 7.80 6.22 -6.94
C VAL A 95 8.03 6.08 -8.44
N GLN A 96 9.09 6.69 -8.91
CA GLN A 96 9.60 6.52 -10.26
C GLN A 96 11.11 6.27 -10.18
N ALA A 97 11.60 5.22 -10.82
CA ALA A 97 13.02 5.00 -11.03
C ALA A 97 13.35 5.34 -12.48
N ILE A 98 14.30 6.24 -12.67
CA ILE A 98 14.69 6.72 -14.00
C ILE A 98 16.18 6.41 -14.19
N THR A 99 16.52 5.90 -15.36
CA THR A 99 17.91 5.82 -15.83
C THR A 99 18.10 6.68 -17.07
N VAL A 100 19.32 7.17 -17.23
CA VAL A 100 19.76 7.93 -18.41
C VAL A 100 20.94 7.25 -19.11
N GLN A 101 21.25 6.02 -18.71
CA GLN A 101 22.35 5.24 -19.28
C GLN A 101 22.02 3.74 -19.33
N PRO A 102 22.45 3.03 -20.37
CA PRO A 102 22.34 1.58 -20.45
C PRO A 102 23.15 0.92 -19.33
N GLY A 103 22.73 -0.26 -18.92
CA GLY A 103 23.44 -1.06 -17.93
C GLY A 103 23.03 -0.79 -16.47
N SER A 104 22.23 0.25 -16.18
CA SER A 104 21.66 0.47 -14.86
C SER A 104 20.86 -0.74 -14.37
N THR A 105 21.10 -1.19 -13.14
CA THR A 105 20.51 -2.42 -12.59
C THR A 105 19.63 -2.17 -11.37
N LEU A 106 18.58 -2.95 -11.25
CA LEU A 106 17.71 -3.05 -10.09
C LEU A 106 17.52 -4.53 -9.77
N THR A 107 17.89 -4.95 -8.56
CA THR A 107 17.77 -6.35 -8.13
C THR A 107 16.79 -6.47 -6.98
N LEU A 108 15.89 -7.45 -7.09
CA LEU A 108 14.96 -7.85 -6.04
C LEU A 108 15.23 -9.30 -5.67
N ARG A 109 15.41 -9.57 -4.39
CA ARG A 109 15.64 -10.90 -3.86
C ARG A 109 14.66 -11.21 -2.76
N LEU A 110 13.82 -12.24 -2.94
CA LEU A 110 12.89 -12.70 -1.93
C LEU A 110 13.61 -13.38 -0.76
N ASP A 111 13.08 -13.20 0.44
CA ASP A 111 13.48 -13.96 1.62
C ASP A 111 13.38 -15.47 1.34
N THR A 112 14.34 -16.23 1.85
CA THR A 112 14.39 -17.69 1.67
C THR A 112 13.23 -18.43 2.32
N LEU A 113 12.54 -17.81 3.26
CA LEU A 113 11.34 -18.38 3.92
C LEU A 113 10.06 -18.27 3.08
N LEU A 114 10.10 -17.49 1.99
CA LEU A 114 8.94 -17.33 1.11
C LEU A 114 8.97 -18.33 -0.04
N PRO A 115 7.80 -18.66 -0.62
CA PRO A 115 7.72 -19.28 -1.93
C PRO A 115 8.43 -18.44 -2.98
N ALA A 116 9.09 -19.12 -3.91
CA ALA A 116 9.71 -18.46 -5.05
C ALA A 116 8.65 -17.90 -6.01
N PHE A 117 8.99 -16.91 -6.82
CA PHE A 117 8.07 -16.33 -7.79
C PHE A 117 8.03 -17.15 -9.10
N VAL A 118 6.88 -17.11 -9.75
CA VAL A 118 6.60 -17.74 -11.05
C VAL A 118 6.22 -16.71 -12.11
N ARG A 119 6.07 -15.45 -11.73
CA ARG A 119 5.78 -14.35 -12.65
C ARG A 119 6.38 -13.06 -12.12
N ILE A 120 7.01 -12.33 -13.04
CA ILE A 120 7.56 -11.00 -12.82
C ILE A 120 6.78 -10.04 -13.72
N GLU A 121 6.23 -8.97 -13.17
CA GLU A 121 5.59 -7.92 -13.93
C GLU A 121 6.29 -6.61 -13.63
N VAL A 122 6.64 -5.87 -14.67
CA VAL A 122 7.28 -4.56 -14.56
C VAL A 122 6.42 -3.53 -15.26
N CYS A 123 6.14 -2.42 -14.60
CA CYS A 123 5.41 -1.30 -15.17
C CYS A 123 6.35 -0.13 -15.41
N GLY A 124 6.30 0.44 -16.61
CA GLY A 124 7.18 1.53 -17.01
C GLY A 124 6.59 2.42 -18.08
N THR A 125 7.31 3.50 -18.40
CA THR A 125 7.02 4.42 -19.51
C THR A 125 8.31 4.83 -20.21
N GLY A 126 8.17 5.36 -21.42
CA GLY A 126 9.28 5.84 -22.25
C GLY A 126 9.67 4.84 -23.33
N PRO A 127 10.40 5.29 -24.37
CA PRO A 127 10.85 4.45 -25.44
C PRO A 127 12.10 3.66 -25.04
N GLY A 128 11.95 2.72 -24.10
CA GLY A 128 13.10 1.99 -23.59
C GLY A 128 12.84 0.51 -23.42
N ARG A 129 13.91 -0.28 -23.56
CA ARG A 129 13.92 -1.73 -23.33
C ARG A 129 14.57 -2.06 -22.00
N LEU A 130 14.02 -3.07 -21.37
CA LEU A 130 14.52 -3.62 -20.11
C LEU A 130 14.83 -5.11 -20.32
N GLN A 131 16.01 -5.53 -19.92
CA GLN A 131 16.30 -6.92 -19.69
C GLN A 131 15.79 -7.33 -18.32
N VAL A 132 15.07 -8.43 -18.26
CA VAL A 132 14.62 -9.09 -17.03
C VAL A 132 15.38 -10.40 -16.95
N ALA A 133 16.19 -10.59 -15.92
CA ALA A 133 16.99 -11.81 -15.74
C ALA A 133 16.67 -12.47 -14.40
N ALA A 134 16.41 -13.78 -14.44
CA ALA A 134 16.23 -14.60 -13.25
C ALA A 134 17.15 -15.82 -13.42
N ASP A 135 18.27 -15.83 -12.73
CA ASP A 135 19.40 -16.73 -12.91
C ASP A 135 19.82 -16.79 -14.40
N ASP A 136 19.69 -17.92 -15.07
CA ASP A 136 20.05 -18.14 -16.47
C ASP A 136 18.90 -17.86 -17.47
N GLU A 137 17.71 -17.53 -16.98
CA GLU A 137 16.57 -17.15 -17.81
C GLU A 137 16.55 -15.64 -18.04
N ILE A 138 16.52 -15.22 -19.32
CA ILE A 138 16.63 -13.82 -19.72
C ILE A 138 15.52 -13.46 -20.71
N TRP A 139 14.84 -12.35 -20.45
CA TRP A 139 13.83 -11.76 -21.33
C TRP A 139 14.15 -10.30 -21.62
N THR A 140 13.68 -9.81 -22.76
CA THR A 140 13.67 -8.38 -23.07
C THR A 140 12.24 -7.91 -23.22
N VAL A 141 11.90 -6.83 -22.52
CA VAL A 141 10.59 -6.16 -22.62
C VAL A 141 10.76 -4.71 -23.04
N ALA A 142 9.80 -4.18 -23.80
CA ALA A 142 9.81 -2.81 -24.30
C ALA A 142 8.60 -2.01 -23.78
N PHE A 143 8.79 -0.70 -23.59
CA PHE A 143 7.80 0.22 -23.03
C PHE A 143 7.40 1.35 -23.97
N ASP A 144 7.48 1.14 -25.28
CA ASP A 144 7.23 2.19 -26.30
C ASP A 144 5.90 2.92 -26.12
N ASP A 145 4.88 2.20 -25.69
CA ASP A 145 3.54 2.73 -25.39
C ASP A 145 3.27 2.89 -23.88
N GLY A 146 4.25 2.58 -23.04
CA GLY A 146 4.11 2.48 -21.60
C GLY A 146 3.24 1.30 -21.13
N GLY A 147 3.05 1.17 -19.82
CA GLY A 147 2.22 0.14 -19.18
C GLY A 147 3.02 -0.98 -18.53
N CYS A 148 2.37 -2.12 -18.28
CA CYS A 148 2.97 -3.24 -17.58
C CYS A 148 3.31 -4.39 -18.56
N ARG A 149 4.46 -5.00 -18.35
CA ARG A 149 4.95 -6.16 -19.11
C ARG A 149 5.21 -7.29 -18.13
N SER A 150 4.78 -8.50 -18.49
CA SER A 150 4.95 -9.69 -17.66
C SER A 150 5.83 -10.71 -18.36
N VAL A 151 6.75 -11.29 -17.61
CA VAL A 151 7.49 -12.49 -18.00
C VAL A 151 7.14 -13.63 -17.05
N ARG A 152 7.22 -14.85 -17.55
CA ARG A 152 6.99 -16.07 -16.78
C ARG A 152 8.21 -16.95 -16.93
N PRO A 153 9.00 -17.10 -15.87
CA PRO A 153 10.06 -18.08 -15.84
C PRO A 153 9.54 -19.51 -16.04
N ASP A 154 10.32 -20.34 -16.69
CA ASP A 154 10.04 -21.78 -16.80
C ASP A 154 10.31 -22.50 -15.48
N ARG A 155 11.20 -21.94 -14.68
CA ARG A 155 11.57 -22.40 -13.34
C ARG A 155 11.19 -21.35 -12.29
N ILE A 156 11.16 -21.78 -11.04
CA ILE A 156 10.91 -20.91 -9.91
C ILE A 156 12.21 -20.23 -9.46
N HIS A 157 12.16 -18.93 -9.23
CA HIS A 157 13.31 -18.12 -8.82
C HIS A 157 13.02 -17.29 -7.58
N ARG A 158 14.08 -16.86 -6.90
CA ARG A 158 14.01 -15.97 -5.73
C ARG A 158 14.64 -14.61 -5.96
N GLN A 159 15.38 -14.48 -7.04
CA GLN A 159 16.04 -13.24 -7.43
C GLN A 159 15.69 -12.87 -8.86
N VAL A 160 15.48 -11.60 -9.09
CA VAL A 160 15.37 -11.00 -10.43
C VAL A 160 16.25 -9.77 -10.49
N GLU A 161 16.98 -9.65 -11.59
CA GLU A 161 17.70 -8.44 -11.99
C GLU A 161 16.98 -7.79 -13.17
N LEU A 162 16.76 -6.50 -13.07
CA LEU A 162 16.22 -5.64 -14.10
C LEU A 162 17.35 -4.74 -14.61
N ARG A 163 17.71 -4.85 -15.88
CA ARG A 163 18.80 -4.08 -16.47
C ARG A 163 18.30 -3.22 -17.63
N ALA A 164 18.51 -1.92 -17.56
CA ALA A 164 18.20 -1.01 -18.64
C ALA A 164 19.10 -1.29 -19.86
N LEU A 165 18.50 -1.39 -21.04
CA LEU A 165 19.21 -1.60 -22.30
C LEU A 165 19.36 -0.31 -23.11
N ASP A 166 18.54 0.68 -22.85
CA ASP A 166 18.50 1.96 -23.58
C ASP A 166 18.74 3.15 -22.63
N ASP A 167 18.97 4.33 -23.19
CA ASP A 167 19.39 5.53 -22.46
C ASP A 167 18.30 6.12 -21.57
N VAL A 168 17.03 5.97 -21.95
CA VAL A 168 15.90 6.59 -21.25
C VAL A 168 14.82 5.55 -20.94
N LEU A 169 14.65 5.24 -19.69
CA LEU A 169 13.59 4.36 -19.21
C LEU A 169 13.13 4.82 -17.83
N ALA A 170 11.83 4.86 -17.61
CA ALA A 170 11.22 5.13 -16.32
C ALA A 170 10.38 3.93 -15.88
N LEU A 171 10.69 3.36 -14.72
CA LEU A 171 9.92 2.29 -14.06
C LEU A 171 9.04 2.89 -12.97
N HIS A 172 7.86 2.29 -12.75
CA HIS A 172 6.88 2.72 -11.75
C HIS A 172 6.58 1.65 -10.73
N ALA A 173 6.68 0.39 -11.10
CA ALA A 173 6.36 -0.73 -10.23
C ALA A 173 7.02 -2.02 -10.70
N VAL A 174 7.30 -2.90 -9.75
CA VAL A 174 7.67 -4.30 -9.98
C VAL A 174 6.74 -5.17 -9.15
N ARG A 175 6.13 -6.20 -9.74
CA ARG A 175 5.26 -7.15 -9.04
C ARG A 175 5.83 -8.55 -9.15
N LEU A 176 5.92 -9.24 -8.01
CA LEU A 176 6.37 -10.62 -7.89
C LEU A 176 5.20 -11.49 -7.42
N THR A 177 4.79 -12.43 -8.26
CA THR A 177 3.71 -13.38 -8.00
C THR A 177 4.31 -14.77 -7.82
N SER A 178 3.96 -15.48 -6.72
CA SER A 178 4.55 -16.78 -6.38
C SER A 178 3.82 -17.93 -7.05
N ALA A 179 2.54 -18.08 -6.83
CA ALA A 179 1.77 -19.20 -7.38
C ALA A 179 0.40 -18.74 -7.91
N PRO A 180 -0.24 -19.48 -8.80
CA PRO A 180 -1.66 -19.30 -9.04
C PRO A 180 -2.44 -19.58 -7.73
N GLY A 181 -3.33 -18.67 -7.37
CA GLY A 181 -4.05 -18.73 -6.08
C GLY A 181 -3.32 -18.03 -4.95
N GLY A 182 -3.90 -18.09 -3.74
CA GLY A 182 -3.35 -17.41 -2.56
C GLY A 182 -3.59 -15.91 -2.54
N VAL A 183 -2.98 -15.24 -1.57
CA VAL A 183 -3.12 -13.80 -1.33
C VAL A 183 -1.83 -13.06 -1.64
N GLU A 184 -1.94 -11.98 -2.39
CA GLU A 184 -0.92 -10.95 -2.56
C GLU A 184 -1.40 -9.69 -1.82
N LEU A 185 -0.55 -9.09 -0.98
CA LEU A 185 -0.84 -7.80 -0.38
C LEU A 185 0.30 -6.83 -0.68
N SER A 186 0.00 -5.83 -1.51
CA SER A 186 0.93 -4.79 -1.92
C SER A 186 0.88 -3.59 -0.98
N ASN A 187 2.04 -3.17 -0.53
CA ASN A 187 2.25 -1.96 0.24
C ASN A 187 2.61 -0.81 -0.70
N LEU A 188 1.74 0.18 -0.81
CA LEU A 188 1.91 1.37 -1.65
C LEU A 188 1.88 2.64 -0.79
N GLY A 189 2.61 2.60 0.32
CA GLY A 189 2.73 3.72 1.25
C GLY A 189 3.82 4.70 0.83
N VAL A 190 3.56 5.99 1.06
CA VAL A 190 4.53 7.08 0.87
C VAL A 190 4.56 7.93 2.13
N VAL A 191 5.76 8.11 2.71
CA VAL A 191 5.94 8.90 3.92
C VAL A 191 5.43 10.32 3.71
N GLY A 192 4.61 10.82 4.64
CA GLY A 192 4.05 12.17 4.58
C GLY A 192 2.89 12.35 3.59
N ALA A 193 2.52 11.33 2.82
CA ALA A 193 1.48 11.45 1.81
C ALA A 193 0.10 11.70 2.40
N THR A 194 -0.70 12.41 1.62
CA THR A 194 -2.11 12.70 1.84
C THR A 194 -2.95 12.16 0.69
N LEU A 195 -4.24 12.25 0.82
CA LEU A 195 -5.17 11.90 -0.26
C LEU A 195 -4.99 12.80 -1.51
N ARG A 196 -4.46 14.03 -1.34
CA ARG A 196 -4.08 14.92 -2.47
C ARG A 196 -2.97 14.31 -3.31
N ASP A 197 -2.04 13.60 -2.68
CA ASP A 197 -0.95 12.94 -3.39
C ASP A 197 -1.47 11.79 -4.25
N LEU A 198 -2.44 11.00 -3.76
CA LEU A 198 -3.12 10.01 -4.58
C LEU A 198 -3.89 10.66 -5.74
N ALA A 199 -4.57 11.77 -5.50
CA ALA A 199 -5.29 12.50 -6.53
C ALA A 199 -4.37 13.03 -7.63
N ALA A 200 -3.14 13.42 -7.27
CA ALA A 200 -2.13 13.95 -8.19
C ALA A 200 -1.41 12.88 -9.03
N ARG A 201 -1.63 11.58 -8.78
CA ARG A 201 -1.04 10.50 -9.60
C ARG A 201 -1.54 10.57 -11.04
N ASP A 202 -0.64 10.27 -11.98
CA ASP A 202 -0.99 10.24 -13.40
C ASP A 202 -2.13 9.25 -13.68
N GLN A 203 -3.26 9.78 -14.16
CA GLN A 203 -4.46 8.97 -14.36
C GLN A 203 -4.26 7.85 -15.38
N ARG A 204 -3.42 8.06 -16.41
CA ARG A 204 -3.18 7.07 -17.45
C ARG A 204 -2.33 5.91 -16.91
N VAL A 205 -1.31 6.24 -16.12
CA VAL A 205 -0.45 5.26 -15.46
C VAL A 205 -1.28 4.44 -14.47
N VAL A 206 -2.02 5.10 -13.57
CA VAL A 206 -2.90 4.45 -12.58
C VAL A 206 -3.92 3.53 -13.25
N ALA A 207 -4.52 3.96 -14.37
CA ALA A 207 -5.49 3.14 -15.09
C ALA A 207 -4.86 1.86 -15.65
N ARG A 208 -3.64 1.96 -16.22
CA ARG A 208 -2.90 0.81 -16.76
C ARG A 208 -2.46 -0.15 -15.65
N GLU A 209 -1.99 0.36 -14.54
CA GLU A 209 -1.60 -0.42 -13.36
C GLU A 209 -2.81 -1.19 -12.79
N LEU A 210 -3.94 -0.54 -12.56
CA LEU A 210 -5.15 -1.19 -12.04
C LEU A 210 -5.71 -2.22 -13.02
N ALA A 211 -5.65 -1.96 -14.32
CA ALA A 211 -6.05 -2.92 -15.35
C ALA A 211 -5.16 -4.16 -15.38
N ALA A 212 -3.84 -4.01 -15.17
CA ALA A 212 -2.88 -5.10 -15.10
C ALA A 212 -2.99 -5.88 -13.78
N TRP A 213 -3.10 -5.18 -12.65
CA TRP A 213 -3.07 -5.81 -11.33
C TRP A 213 -4.40 -6.42 -10.89
N ARG A 214 -5.52 -5.88 -11.37
CA ARG A 214 -6.89 -6.38 -11.12
C ARG A 214 -7.13 -6.67 -9.62
N PRO A 215 -6.98 -5.68 -8.74
CA PRO A 215 -7.12 -5.92 -7.31
C PRO A 215 -8.53 -6.37 -6.92
N ALA A 216 -8.61 -7.25 -5.94
CA ALA A 216 -9.87 -7.66 -5.31
C ALA A 216 -10.29 -6.68 -4.19
N LEU A 217 -9.31 -5.98 -3.60
CA LEU A 217 -9.52 -4.95 -2.59
C LEU A 217 -8.51 -3.81 -2.79
N ILE A 218 -9.00 -2.57 -2.70
CA ILE A 218 -8.16 -1.37 -2.56
C ILE A 218 -8.48 -0.76 -1.20
N VAL A 219 -7.43 -0.59 -0.39
CA VAL A 219 -7.49 0.04 0.94
C VAL A 219 -6.89 1.43 0.86
N LEU A 220 -7.64 2.43 1.31
CA LEU A 220 -7.18 3.81 1.48
C LEU A 220 -6.82 4.04 2.95
N ALA A 221 -5.54 4.21 3.23
CA ALA A 221 -4.97 4.37 4.58
C ALA A 221 -4.31 5.75 4.72
N PHE A 222 -5.12 6.80 4.61
CA PHE A 222 -4.74 8.19 4.75
C PHE A 222 -5.50 8.84 5.90
N GLY A 223 -5.09 10.05 6.28
CA GLY A 223 -5.81 10.87 7.26
C GLY A 223 -4.94 11.38 8.40
N THR A 224 -3.83 10.73 8.69
CA THR A 224 -2.90 11.22 9.73
C THR A 224 -2.34 12.58 9.35
N ASN A 225 -1.77 12.70 8.16
CA ASN A 225 -1.14 13.96 7.71
C ASN A 225 -2.17 15.07 7.50
N GLU A 226 -3.36 14.74 6.98
CA GLU A 226 -4.48 15.68 6.91
C GLU A 226 -4.91 16.15 8.29
N GLY A 227 -4.91 15.25 9.29
CA GLY A 227 -5.23 15.59 10.68
C GLY A 227 -4.25 16.56 11.33
N PHE A 228 -3.01 16.61 10.84
CA PHE A 228 -1.98 17.56 11.30
C PHE A 228 -2.04 18.92 10.61
N ASP A 229 -2.88 19.08 9.59
CA ASP A 229 -3.14 20.37 8.92
C ASP A 229 -4.18 21.18 9.70
N ASP A 230 -3.75 22.21 10.42
CA ASP A 230 -4.64 23.09 11.18
C ASP A 230 -5.58 23.92 10.28
N GLY A 231 -5.22 24.08 9.01
CA GLY A 231 -6.02 24.77 8.00
C GLY A 231 -6.93 23.86 7.18
N LEU A 232 -7.15 22.62 7.60
CA LEU A 232 -7.94 21.66 6.85
C LEU A 232 -9.36 22.18 6.57
N ASP A 233 -9.70 22.31 5.30
CA ASP A 233 -11.09 22.49 4.87
C ASP A 233 -11.79 21.12 4.79
N ALA A 234 -12.67 20.86 5.76
CA ALA A 234 -13.41 19.61 5.86
C ALA A 234 -14.27 19.30 4.63
N ARG A 235 -14.85 20.33 3.98
CA ARG A 235 -15.67 20.16 2.77
C ARG A 235 -14.81 19.80 1.57
N ALA A 236 -13.69 20.47 1.40
CA ALA A 236 -12.72 20.15 0.35
C ALA A 236 -12.14 18.74 0.53
N TYR A 237 -11.82 18.34 1.77
CA TYR A 237 -11.36 16.99 2.08
C TYR A 237 -12.44 15.93 1.76
N GLU A 238 -13.69 16.18 2.16
CA GLU A 238 -14.81 15.28 1.84
C GLU A 238 -15.00 15.14 0.33
N ALA A 239 -15.01 16.24 -0.41
CA ALA A 239 -15.16 16.22 -1.87
C ALA A 239 -14.00 15.45 -2.54
N LEU A 240 -12.78 15.63 -2.05
CA LEU A 240 -11.61 14.90 -2.52
C LEU A 240 -11.74 13.39 -2.27
N LEU A 241 -12.11 12.98 -1.06
CA LEU A 241 -12.30 11.57 -0.70
C LEU A 241 -13.38 10.90 -1.56
N ARG A 242 -14.53 11.54 -1.72
CA ARG A 242 -15.60 11.08 -2.62
C ARG A 242 -15.11 10.97 -4.07
N GLY A 243 -14.37 11.95 -4.54
CA GLY A 243 -13.78 11.97 -5.88
C GLY A 243 -12.81 10.79 -6.11
N GLN A 244 -11.94 10.48 -5.15
CA GLN A 244 -11.04 9.33 -5.26
C GLN A 244 -11.78 7.99 -5.21
N ILE A 245 -12.81 7.85 -4.39
CA ILE A 245 -13.64 6.63 -4.38
C ILE A 245 -14.32 6.42 -5.75
N VAL A 246 -14.90 7.46 -6.32
CA VAL A 246 -15.53 7.40 -7.66
C VAL A 246 -14.50 7.04 -8.73
N ARG A 247 -13.31 7.70 -8.69
CA ARG A 247 -12.21 7.41 -9.61
C ARG A 247 -11.79 5.93 -9.55
N LEU A 248 -11.55 5.40 -8.35
CA LEU A 248 -11.11 4.03 -8.16
C LEU A 248 -12.17 3.01 -8.57
N ARG A 249 -13.44 3.25 -8.25
CA ARG A 249 -14.55 2.40 -8.72
C ARG A 249 -14.64 2.34 -10.25
N ARG A 250 -14.40 3.45 -10.92
CA ARG A 250 -14.39 3.50 -12.39
C ARG A 250 -13.20 2.74 -12.98
N LEU A 251 -12.02 2.87 -12.39
CA LEU A 251 -10.79 2.25 -12.90
C LEU A 251 -10.62 0.78 -12.52
N ALA A 252 -11.22 0.35 -11.40
CA ALA A 252 -11.19 -1.02 -10.91
C ALA A 252 -12.58 -1.46 -10.43
N PRO A 253 -13.57 -1.61 -11.34
CA PRO A 253 -14.98 -1.83 -10.97
C PRO A 253 -15.23 -3.15 -10.22
N ALA A 254 -14.36 -4.14 -10.36
CA ALA A 254 -14.44 -5.41 -9.63
C ALA A 254 -13.82 -5.36 -8.22
N ALA A 255 -13.08 -4.30 -7.89
CA ALA A 255 -12.44 -4.16 -6.59
C ALA A 255 -13.43 -3.70 -5.52
N SER A 256 -13.39 -4.34 -4.35
CA SER A 256 -13.96 -3.76 -3.14
C SER A 256 -13.09 -2.58 -2.69
N LEU A 257 -13.70 -1.60 -2.02
CA LEU A 257 -12.97 -0.48 -1.42
C LEU A 257 -13.11 -0.51 0.09
N MET A 258 -12.06 -0.10 0.81
CA MET A 258 -12.03 0.03 2.25
C MET A 258 -11.26 1.29 2.66
N ILE A 259 -11.74 1.97 3.67
CA ILE A 259 -11.02 3.08 4.32
C ILE A 259 -10.53 2.59 5.68
N LEU A 260 -9.24 2.72 5.95
CA LEU A 260 -8.73 2.68 7.32
C LEU A 260 -8.85 4.10 7.88
N GLY A 261 -9.69 4.29 8.88
CA GLY A 261 -9.87 5.58 9.54
C GLY A 261 -8.56 6.04 10.17
N ALA A 262 -8.31 7.34 10.19
CA ALA A 262 -7.08 7.88 10.76
C ALA A 262 -6.89 7.42 12.23
N PRO A 263 -5.71 6.91 12.63
CA PRO A 263 -5.41 6.49 13.99
C PRO A 263 -5.42 7.67 14.96
N ASP A 264 -5.34 7.38 16.27
CA ASP A 264 -5.00 8.42 17.24
C ASP A 264 -3.53 8.82 17.08
N ALA A 265 -3.26 10.10 17.15
CA ALA A 265 -1.93 10.68 17.09
C ALA A 265 -1.87 11.95 17.91
N LEU A 266 -0.70 12.25 18.46
CA LEU A 266 -0.50 13.43 19.29
C LEU A 266 0.67 14.25 18.77
N ARG A 267 0.56 15.57 18.92
CA ARG A 267 1.66 16.52 18.68
C ARG A 267 2.01 17.29 19.95
N ASN A 268 3.17 17.91 19.96
CA ASN A 268 3.50 18.91 20.96
C ASN A 268 2.53 20.08 20.80
N GLY A 269 1.93 20.50 21.88
CA GLY A 269 0.95 21.59 21.86
C GLY A 269 0.28 21.73 23.20
N VAL A 270 -0.52 22.76 23.33
CA VAL A 270 -0.99 23.34 24.59
C VAL A 270 -2.30 22.71 25.07
N VAL A 271 -2.37 22.50 26.37
CA VAL A 271 -3.54 22.58 27.26
C VAL A 271 -4.54 21.42 27.16
N ASN A 272 -4.72 20.75 28.28
CA ASN A 272 -5.52 19.53 28.47
C ASN A 272 -4.99 18.34 27.67
N GLY A 273 -3.66 18.21 27.69
CA GLY A 273 -2.98 17.19 26.91
C GLY A 273 -3.26 15.78 27.39
N CYS A 274 -3.13 14.85 26.47
CA CYS A 274 -3.23 13.42 26.71
C CYS A 274 -2.07 12.85 27.51
N SER A 275 -0.91 13.52 27.52
CA SER A 275 0.28 13.07 28.26
C SER A 275 0.28 13.54 29.70
N ALA A 276 0.98 12.80 30.58
CA ALA A 276 1.07 13.12 32.00
C ALA A 276 1.66 14.51 32.27
N ASP A 277 2.52 15.02 31.39
CA ASP A 277 3.09 16.36 31.46
C ASP A 277 2.19 17.47 30.85
N GLY A 278 1.02 17.09 30.33
CA GLY A 278 0.06 17.98 29.70
C GLY A 278 0.50 18.61 28.37
N ARG A 279 1.66 18.20 27.83
CA ARG A 279 2.29 18.86 26.66
C ARG A 279 1.93 18.24 25.30
N ARG A 280 1.13 17.19 25.28
CA ARG A 280 0.74 16.52 24.03
C ARG A 280 -0.76 16.48 23.91
N SER A 281 -1.26 16.84 22.73
CA SER A 281 -2.69 16.85 22.41
C SER A 281 -2.93 16.33 21.00
N PRO A 282 -4.12 15.78 20.72
CA PRO A 282 -4.51 15.45 19.36
C PRO A 282 -4.48 16.70 18.46
N PRO A 283 -4.01 16.58 17.23
CA PRO A 283 -4.19 17.66 16.24
C PRO A 283 -5.69 17.93 16.03
N PRO A 284 -6.12 19.20 15.96
CA PRO A 284 -7.54 19.56 15.95
C PRO A 284 -8.30 19.02 14.73
N SER A 285 -7.63 18.90 13.58
CA SER A 285 -8.26 18.40 12.37
C SER A 285 -8.38 16.86 12.33
N LEU A 286 -7.73 16.13 13.23
CA LEU A 286 -7.70 14.66 13.20
C LEU A 286 -9.10 14.05 13.46
N ALA A 287 -9.85 14.61 14.42
CA ALA A 287 -11.23 14.20 14.67
C ALA A 287 -12.13 14.51 13.48
N VAL A 288 -11.97 15.69 12.87
CA VAL A 288 -12.71 16.10 11.67
C VAL A 288 -12.47 15.13 10.51
N VAL A 289 -11.21 14.75 10.27
CA VAL A 289 -10.84 13.77 9.25
C VAL A 289 -11.54 12.43 9.48
N ARG A 290 -11.48 11.89 10.70
CA ARG A 290 -12.14 10.63 11.07
C ARG A 290 -13.65 10.67 10.84
N ASP A 291 -14.30 11.76 11.23
CA ASP A 291 -15.75 11.94 11.06
C ASP A 291 -16.14 12.02 9.59
N VAL A 292 -15.37 12.72 8.76
CA VAL A 292 -15.56 12.77 7.32
C VAL A 292 -15.39 11.37 6.72
N GLN A 293 -14.32 10.66 7.07
CA GLN A 293 -14.05 9.32 6.55
C GLN A 293 -15.17 8.34 6.88
N ARG A 294 -15.65 8.33 8.14
CA ARG A 294 -16.74 7.46 8.59
C ARG A 294 -18.04 7.78 7.86
N ARG A 295 -18.42 9.06 7.78
CA ARG A 295 -19.63 9.51 7.11
C ARG A 295 -19.58 9.18 5.61
N VAL A 296 -18.51 9.52 4.93
CA VAL A 296 -18.34 9.21 3.49
C VAL A 296 -18.42 7.70 3.25
N ALA A 297 -17.75 6.89 4.05
CA ALA A 297 -17.79 5.44 3.91
C ALA A 297 -19.23 4.89 4.00
N ALA A 298 -20.00 5.36 4.99
CA ALA A 298 -21.40 4.99 5.16
C ALA A 298 -22.27 5.43 3.96
N ASP A 299 -22.13 6.68 3.53
CA ASP A 299 -22.95 7.27 2.46
C ASP A 299 -22.73 6.59 1.11
N VAL A 300 -21.49 6.22 0.79
CA VAL A 300 -21.16 5.64 -0.52
C VAL A 300 -21.02 4.11 -0.50
N GLY A 301 -21.28 3.46 0.63
CA GLY A 301 -21.21 2.00 0.77
C GLY A 301 -19.79 1.47 0.56
N VAL A 302 -18.82 2.01 1.28
CA VAL A 302 -17.42 1.56 1.34
C VAL A 302 -17.16 1.01 2.74
N ALA A 303 -16.39 -0.06 2.87
CA ALA A 303 -16.02 -0.58 4.17
C ALA A 303 -15.17 0.45 4.95
N PHE A 304 -15.41 0.58 6.24
CA PHE A 304 -14.67 1.45 7.15
C PHE A 304 -14.13 0.64 8.33
N TRP A 305 -12.84 0.78 8.60
CA TRP A 305 -12.24 0.21 9.80
C TRP A 305 -11.87 1.34 10.77
N ASP A 306 -12.47 1.28 11.96
CA ASP A 306 -12.27 2.29 13.00
C ASP A 306 -10.95 2.08 13.75
N TRP A 307 -9.84 2.51 13.11
CA TRP A 307 -8.51 2.37 13.68
C TRP A 307 -8.40 3.08 15.03
N HIS A 308 -8.90 4.30 15.13
CA HIS A 308 -8.91 5.07 16.36
C HIS A 308 -9.62 4.32 17.51
N GLY A 309 -10.80 3.77 17.25
CA GLY A 309 -11.53 2.94 18.23
C GLY A 309 -10.75 1.68 18.63
N ARG A 310 -10.08 1.03 17.65
CA ARG A 310 -9.26 -0.17 17.92
C ARG A 310 -7.99 0.11 18.71
N MET A 311 -7.46 1.31 18.67
CA MET A 311 -6.37 1.77 19.54
C MET A 311 -6.83 2.05 20.97
N GLY A 312 -8.12 2.22 21.22
CA GLY A 312 -8.70 2.56 22.51
C GLY A 312 -9.19 4.01 22.60
N GLY A 313 -9.41 4.68 21.47
CA GLY A 313 -9.98 6.02 21.41
C GLY A 313 -8.98 7.14 21.72
N ASP A 314 -9.49 8.29 22.11
CA ASP A 314 -8.70 9.49 22.39
C ASP A 314 -7.61 9.24 23.42
N CYS A 315 -6.46 9.86 23.23
CA CYS A 315 -5.25 9.70 24.04
C CYS A 315 -4.64 8.29 24.06
N SER A 316 -5.10 7.39 23.21
CA SER A 316 -4.53 6.04 23.11
C SER A 316 -3.08 6.07 22.66
N ALA A 317 -2.70 7.02 21.83
CA ALA A 317 -1.32 7.17 21.36
C ALA A 317 -0.33 7.38 22.52
N ASP A 318 -0.68 8.17 23.55
CA ASP A 318 0.19 8.32 24.73
C ASP A 318 0.16 7.07 25.62
N ARG A 319 -1.02 6.49 25.86
CA ARG A 319 -1.14 5.25 26.66
C ARG A 319 -0.32 4.11 26.05
N LEU A 320 -0.36 3.97 24.72
CA LEU A 320 0.40 2.95 23.99
C LEU A 320 1.91 3.24 23.95
N ALA A 321 2.31 4.51 24.02
CA ALA A 321 3.72 4.90 24.04
C ALA A 321 4.35 4.84 25.44
N THR A 322 3.55 4.89 26.53
CA THR A 322 4.03 4.98 27.90
C THR A 322 3.79 3.71 28.72
N ARG A 323 3.13 2.70 28.16
CA ARG A 323 2.96 1.39 28.82
C ARG A 323 4.31 0.69 29.03
N GLY A 324 4.37 -0.32 29.91
CA GLY A 324 5.60 -1.04 30.26
C GLY A 324 6.34 -1.62 29.05
N GLU A 325 5.59 -2.13 28.05
CA GLU A 325 6.11 -2.52 26.74
C GLU A 325 5.46 -1.62 25.68
N PRO A 326 6.13 -0.55 25.24
CA PRO A 326 5.54 0.43 24.35
C PRO A 326 5.15 -0.17 23.00
N PHE A 327 4.01 0.28 22.45
CA PHE A 327 3.56 -0.04 21.10
C PHE A 327 3.72 1.14 20.13
N MET A 328 3.89 2.35 20.65
CA MET A 328 4.15 3.53 19.84
C MET A 328 5.51 4.13 20.14
N LEU A 329 6.07 4.82 19.15
CA LEU A 329 7.28 5.60 19.30
C LEU A 329 7.06 6.82 20.19
N ARG A 330 8.17 7.47 20.59
CA ARG A 330 8.13 8.68 21.43
C ARG A 330 7.45 9.87 20.75
N ASP A 331 7.27 9.84 19.44
CA ASP A 331 6.54 10.87 18.69
C ASP A 331 5.03 10.83 18.91
N ARG A 332 4.47 9.71 19.40
CA ARG A 332 3.02 9.45 19.56
C ARG A 332 2.25 9.53 18.23
N VAL A 333 2.93 9.22 17.14
CA VAL A 333 2.34 9.14 15.81
C VAL A 333 2.55 7.74 15.23
N HIS A 334 3.79 7.25 15.27
CA HIS A 334 4.16 5.99 14.64
C HIS A 334 4.21 4.83 15.62
N PHE A 335 3.79 3.67 15.16
CA PHE A 335 3.97 2.42 15.89
C PHE A 335 5.42 1.96 15.80
N ASN A 336 5.92 1.35 16.88
CA ASN A 336 7.13 0.54 16.81
C ASN A 336 6.81 -0.85 16.22
N SER A 337 7.80 -1.74 16.16
CA SER A 337 7.63 -3.08 15.59
C SER A 337 6.54 -3.88 16.30
N ALA A 338 6.56 -3.92 17.65
CA ALA A 338 5.56 -4.67 18.43
C ALA A 338 4.15 -4.09 18.26
N GLY A 339 4.03 -2.77 18.24
CA GLY A 339 2.76 -2.09 18.02
C GLY A 339 2.22 -2.29 16.59
N SER A 340 3.09 -2.30 15.60
CA SER A 340 2.71 -2.59 14.21
C SER A 340 2.20 -4.03 14.06
N ASP A 341 2.87 -4.99 14.70
CA ASP A 341 2.44 -6.40 14.72
C ASP A 341 1.11 -6.55 15.44
N TRP A 342 0.93 -5.85 16.57
CA TRP A 342 -0.31 -5.86 17.33
C TRP A 342 -1.48 -5.31 16.50
N ILE A 343 -1.37 -4.11 15.96
CA ILE A 343 -2.47 -3.46 15.23
C ILE A 343 -2.76 -4.15 13.88
N GLY A 344 -1.73 -4.65 13.21
CA GLY A 344 -1.89 -5.50 12.03
C GLY A 344 -2.62 -6.81 12.34
N GLY A 345 -2.38 -7.40 13.51
CA GLY A 345 -3.11 -8.56 14.02
C GLY A 345 -4.57 -8.24 14.33
N VAL A 346 -4.86 -7.08 14.93
CA VAL A 346 -6.23 -6.60 15.17
C VAL A 346 -7.00 -6.41 13.86
N LEU A 347 -6.38 -5.76 12.88
CA LEU A 347 -6.98 -5.58 11.55
C LEU A 347 -7.26 -6.92 10.87
N HIS A 348 -6.34 -7.87 10.95
CA HIS A 348 -6.56 -9.23 10.45
C HIS A 348 -7.73 -9.91 11.15
N ALA A 349 -7.79 -9.89 12.48
CA ALA A 349 -8.87 -10.53 13.25
C ALA A 349 -10.25 -9.96 12.88
N ASP A 350 -10.36 -8.64 12.77
CA ASP A 350 -11.60 -7.97 12.35
C ASP A 350 -12.01 -8.34 10.92
N LEU A 351 -11.04 -8.39 10.02
CA LEU A 351 -11.28 -8.79 8.63
C LEU A 351 -11.77 -10.25 8.56
N MET A 352 -11.19 -11.15 9.36
CA MET A 352 -11.60 -12.54 9.41
C MET A 352 -12.98 -12.71 10.06
N THR A 353 -13.28 -11.98 11.12
CA THR A 353 -14.64 -11.95 11.71
C THR A 353 -15.68 -11.53 10.67
N ALA A 354 -15.38 -10.50 9.87
CA ALA A 354 -16.28 -10.07 8.80
C ALA A 354 -16.40 -11.11 7.67
N TYR A 355 -15.29 -11.78 7.32
CA TYR A 355 -15.28 -12.86 6.33
C TYR A 355 -16.14 -14.05 6.79
N GLU A 356 -15.98 -14.50 8.02
CA GLU A 356 -16.72 -15.61 8.59
C GLU A 356 -18.22 -15.31 8.69
N ALA A 357 -18.58 -14.10 9.11
CA ALA A 357 -19.97 -13.65 9.11
C ALA A 357 -20.58 -13.57 7.70
N TRP A 358 -19.77 -13.22 6.69
CA TRP A 358 -20.19 -13.23 5.29
C TRP A 358 -20.37 -14.67 4.79
N SER A 359 -19.44 -15.57 5.08
CA SER A 359 -19.47 -16.97 4.66
C SER A 359 -20.67 -17.70 5.26
N ALA A 360 -20.94 -17.52 6.57
CA ALA A 360 -22.09 -18.12 7.25
C ALA A 360 -23.44 -17.72 6.64
N ARG A 361 -23.57 -16.45 6.20
CA ARG A 361 -24.80 -16.00 5.53
C ARG A 361 -25.03 -16.65 4.16
N ARG A 362 -23.97 -17.07 3.48
CA ARG A 362 -24.10 -17.78 2.18
C ARG A 362 -24.39 -19.26 2.35
N GLY A 363 -23.75 -19.95 3.33
CA GLY A 363 -24.00 -21.35 3.60
C GLY A 363 -25.38 -21.65 4.21
N GLY A 364 -26.07 -20.64 4.77
CA GLY A 364 -27.46 -20.78 5.25
C GLY A 364 -28.55 -20.42 4.21
N ALA A 365 -28.14 -20.06 2.99
CA ALA A 365 -29.03 -19.73 1.89
C ALA A 365 -29.12 -20.82 0.81
N GLU A 366 -28.40 -21.92 0.99
CA GLU A 366 -28.51 -23.18 0.22
C GLU A 366 -29.33 -24.19 1.00
#